data_39356c7df9b69193aba3cfd178924adc
#
_entry.id   39356c7df9b69193aba3cfd178924adc
#
_cell.length_a   1.000
_cell.length_b   1.000
_cell.length_c   1.000
_cell.angle_alpha   90.00
_cell.angle_beta   90.00
_cell.angle_gamma   90.00
#
_symmetry.space_group_name_H-M   'P 1'
#
loop_
_entity.id
_entity.type
_entity.pdbx_description
1 polymer ?
#
loop_
_entity_poly.entity_id
_entity_poly.type
_entity_poly.pdbx_seq_one_letter_code
_entity_poly.pdbx_strand_id
1 'polypeptide(L)'
;AVGDTTAFKDAVEASNAVLIDVRETGEYEEGHMEGAVNIPLRTLGENLDKIPADTPVFVYCKSGWRAGLATSSLRMLGYDNVLAYPPGWNGWTEAGEPVSTEAATGETYEVPEIAPEMYTAVNDFLTTIPEGWLSAGDTEKVAAAIEAGSAVLDVRTPPEYADGFIPTAVNTPLREIPTFIDVIPTDTQVIEYCKSGWRASLAIPIYHVLGFDNVLGYSGSYLAWTDAGEPIETP
;
A
#
# COMPACT_ATOMS: atom_id res chain seq x y z
N ALA A 1 -10.53 0.05 3.32
CA ALA A 1 -10.02 -1.33 3.37
C ALA A 1 -10.95 -2.20 4.21
N VAL A 2 -11.03 -3.47 3.88
CA VAL A 2 -11.79 -4.49 4.63
C VAL A 2 -10.78 -5.48 5.23
N GLY A 3 -10.65 -5.50 6.54
CA GLY A 3 -9.62 -6.27 7.26
C GLY A 3 -10.07 -7.65 7.75
N ASP A 4 -11.33 -8.00 7.56
CA ASP A 4 -11.92 -9.28 7.94
C ASP A 4 -12.36 -10.08 6.70
N THR A 5 -12.02 -11.36 6.63
CA THR A 5 -12.29 -12.20 5.43
C THR A 5 -13.79 -12.39 5.19
N THR A 6 -14.59 -12.59 6.24
CA THR A 6 -16.04 -12.77 6.10
C THR A 6 -16.68 -11.47 5.59
N ALA A 7 -16.37 -10.35 6.22
CA ALA A 7 -16.85 -9.04 5.79
C ALA A 7 -16.39 -8.68 4.36
N PHE A 8 -15.21 -9.12 3.96
CA PHE A 8 -14.72 -8.95 2.60
C PHE A 8 -15.57 -9.76 1.60
N LYS A 9 -15.82 -11.04 1.87
CA LYS A 9 -16.68 -11.89 1.01
C LYS A 9 -18.08 -11.30 0.87
N ASP A 10 -18.69 -10.93 1.99
CA ASP A 10 -20.03 -10.32 1.99
C ASP A 10 -20.04 -9.03 1.14
N ALA A 11 -19.01 -8.20 1.23
CA ALA A 11 -18.91 -6.97 0.46
C ALA A 11 -18.72 -7.23 -1.05
N VAL A 12 -17.93 -8.22 -1.42
CA VAL A 12 -17.74 -8.63 -2.83
C VAL A 12 -19.05 -9.13 -3.42
N GLU A 13 -19.73 -10.06 -2.75
CA GLU A 13 -20.99 -10.64 -3.20
C GLU A 13 -22.10 -9.59 -3.31
N ALA A 14 -22.24 -8.73 -2.27
CA ALA A 14 -23.30 -7.73 -2.23
C ALA A 14 -23.16 -6.62 -3.29
N SER A 15 -21.94 -6.33 -3.72
CA SER A 15 -21.64 -5.22 -4.64
C SER A 15 -21.30 -5.66 -6.07
N ASN A 16 -21.24 -6.94 -6.35
CA ASN A 16 -20.74 -7.49 -7.62
C ASN A 16 -19.38 -6.87 -8.00
N ALA A 17 -18.50 -6.77 -7.01
CA ALA A 17 -17.22 -6.08 -7.15
C ALA A 17 -16.26 -6.81 -8.08
N VAL A 18 -15.40 -6.05 -8.74
CA VAL A 18 -14.26 -6.59 -9.48
C VAL A 18 -13.09 -6.83 -8.51
N LEU A 19 -12.50 -8.03 -8.59
CA LEU A 19 -11.32 -8.39 -7.81
C LEU A 19 -10.06 -8.23 -8.65
N ILE A 20 -9.08 -7.50 -8.13
CA ILE A 20 -7.78 -7.29 -8.77
C ILE A 20 -6.68 -7.89 -7.90
N ASP A 21 -5.94 -8.86 -8.45
CA ASP A 21 -4.73 -9.40 -7.85
C ASP A 21 -3.51 -8.65 -8.38
N VAL A 22 -2.83 -7.88 -7.51
CA VAL A 22 -1.64 -7.12 -7.90
C VAL A 22 -0.33 -7.85 -7.61
N ARG A 23 -0.39 -9.16 -7.35
CA ARG A 23 0.80 -10.01 -7.24
C ARG A 23 1.44 -10.23 -8.62
N GLU A 24 2.67 -10.71 -8.61
CA GLU A 24 3.34 -11.13 -9.85
C GLU A 24 2.56 -12.28 -10.50
N THR A 25 2.64 -12.36 -11.83
CA THR A 25 1.88 -13.37 -12.60
C THR A 25 2.15 -14.79 -12.13
N GLY A 26 3.41 -15.14 -11.80
CA GLY A 26 3.73 -16.47 -11.27
C GLY A 26 3.06 -16.76 -9.91
N GLU A 27 2.92 -15.77 -9.03
CA GLU A 27 2.18 -15.93 -7.76
C GLU A 27 0.68 -16.17 -8.00
N TYR A 28 0.12 -15.52 -9.02
CA TYR A 28 -1.28 -15.67 -9.42
C TYR A 28 -1.56 -17.05 -10.03
N GLU A 29 -0.67 -17.52 -10.91
CA GLU A 29 -0.79 -18.83 -11.59
C GLU A 29 -0.70 -20.01 -10.60
N GLU A 30 0.07 -19.86 -9.51
CA GLU A 30 0.12 -20.88 -8.44
C GLU A 30 -1.19 -20.99 -7.66
N GLY A 31 -2.01 -19.93 -7.65
CA GLY A 31 -3.33 -19.89 -7.03
C GLY A 31 -3.76 -18.47 -6.72
N HIS A 32 -5.05 -18.20 -6.86
CA HIS A 32 -5.67 -16.88 -6.64
C HIS A 32 -7.12 -17.00 -6.17
N MET A 33 -7.72 -15.90 -5.74
CA MET A 33 -9.15 -15.85 -5.42
C MET A 33 -9.96 -16.03 -6.70
N GLU A 34 -11.00 -16.84 -6.66
CA GLU A 34 -11.85 -17.09 -7.82
C GLU A 34 -12.40 -15.80 -8.43
N GLY A 35 -12.32 -15.65 -9.74
CA GLY A 35 -12.77 -14.49 -10.48
C GLY A 35 -11.84 -13.27 -10.41
N ALA A 36 -10.74 -13.33 -9.68
CA ALA A 36 -9.79 -12.23 -9.64
C ALA A 36 -9.02 -12.06 -10.95
N VAL A 37 -8.92 -10.83 -11.45
CA VAL A 37 -8.10 -10.48 -12.62
C VAL A 37 -6.70 -10.12 -12.14
N ASN A 38 -5.68 -10.72 -12.75
CA ASN A 38 -4.30 -10.38 -12.42
C ASN A 38 -3.83 -9.14 -13.18
N ILE A 39 -3.45 -8.13 -12.44
CA ILE A 39 -2.76 -6.93 -12.94
C ILE A 39 -1.57 -6.66 -12.02
N PRO A 40 -0.38 -7.18 -12.34
CA PRO A 40 0.81 -6.96 -11.51
C PRO A 40 1.02 -5.48 -11.22
N LEU A 41 1.39 -5.15 -9.97
CA LEU A 41 1.46 -3.76 -9.50
C LEU A 41 2.22 -2.83 -10.45
N ARG A 42 3.36 -3.28 -11.00
CA ARG A 42 4.19 -2.48 -11.90
C ARG A 42 3.58 -2.20 -13.27
N THR A 43 2.57 -2.97 -13.67
CA THR A 43 1.87 -2.81 -14.94
C THR A 43 0.50 -2.17 -14.76
N LEU A 44 0.15 -1.75 -13.55
CA LEU A 44 -1.18 -1.26 -13.20
C LEU A 44 -1.58 -0.04 -14.05
N GLY A 45 -0.67 0.90 -14.26
CA GLY A 45 -0.92 2.09 -15.08
C GLY A 45 -1.18 1.80 -16.55
N GLU A 46 -0.64 0.70 -17.08
CA GLU A 46 -0.82 0.27 -18.47
C GLU A 46 -2.12 -0.54 -18.69
N ASN A 47 -2.82 -0.91 -17.61
CA ASN A 47 -4.00 -1.78 -17.63
C ASN A 47 -5.22 -1.12 -16.97
N LEU A 48 -5.30 0.20 -16.99
CA LEU A 48 -6.42 0.95 -16.39
C LEU A 48 -7.76 0.63 -17.03
N ASP A 49 -7.77 0.23 -18.30
CA ASP A 49 -8.96 -0.23 -19.03
C ASP A 49 -9.56 -1.54 -18.50
N LYS A 50 -8.87 -2.25 -17.62
CA LYS A 50 -9.37 -3.45 -16.92
C LYS A 50 -9.99 -3.14 -15.56
N ILE A 51 -10.05 -1.88 -15.17
CA ILE A 51 -10.51 -1.43 -13.86
C ILE A 51 -11.73 -0.53 -14.04
N PRO A 52 -12.93 -0.94 -13.59
CA PRO A 52 -14.11 -0.09 -13.69
C PRO A 52 -14.02 1.12 -12.77
N ALA A 53 -14.54 2.26 -13.20
CA ALA A 53 -14.61 3.48 -12.41
C ALA A 53 -15.93 3.64 -11.63
N ASP A 54 -16.96 2.88 -12.00
CA ASP A 54 -18.34 2.97 -11.48
C ASP A 54 -18.78 1.75 -10.66
N THR A 55 -18.02 0.67 -10.68
CA THR A 55 -18.28 -0.56 -9.93
C THR A 55 -17.25 -0.71 -8.82
N PRO A 56 -17.60 -1.18 -7.61
CA PRO A 56 -16.62 -1.40 -6.55
C PRO A 56 -15.49 -2.33 -6.99
N VAL A 57 -14.27 -1.94 -6.67
CA VAL A 57 -13.04 -2.70 -6.97
C VAL A 57 -12.35 -3.07 -5.68
N PHE A 58 -12.04 -4.34 -5.49
CA PHE A 58 -11.19 -4.79 -4.38
C PHE A 58 -9.83 -5.23 -4.91
N VAL A 59 -8.80 -4.62 -4.35
CA VAL A 59 -7.41 -4.94 -4.65
C VAL A 59 -6.81 -5.78 -3.53
N TYR A 60 -6.13 -6.85 -3.86
CA TYR A 60 -5.36 -7.62 -2.90
C TYR A 60 -3.96 -7.98 -3.44
N CYS A 61 -3.08 -8.34 -2.53
CA CYS A 61 -1.78 -8.93 -2.84
C CYS A 61 -1.49 -10.09 -1.87
N LYS A 62 -0.25 -10.39 -1.57
CA LYS A 62 0.11 -11.46 -0.64
C LYS A 62 -0.29 -11.14 0.82
N SER A 63 0.04 -9.93 1.32
CA SER A 63 -0.08 -9.53 2.73
C SER A 63 -0.41 -8.05 2.93
N GLY A 64 -1.05 -7.40 1.96
CA GLY A 64 -1.55 -6.04 2.05
C GLY A 64 -0.63 -4.93 1.54
N TRP A 65 0.70 -5.07 1.61
CA TRP A 65 1.63 -4.00 1.28
C TRP A 65 1.48 -3.49 -0.17
N ARG A 66 1.64 -4.37 -1.17
CA ARG A 66 1.44 -4.02 -2.60
C ARG A 66 0.01 -3.53 -2.89
N ALA A 67 -0.99 -4.09 -2.19
CA ALA A 67 -2.38 -3.64 -2.32
C ALA A 67 -2.58 -2.20 -1.81
N GLY A 68 -1.83 -1.78 -0.79
CA GLY A 68 -1.81 -0.39 -0.33
C GLY A 68 -1.20 0.54 -1.38
N LEU A 69 -0.04 0.19 -1.93
CA LEU A 69 0.59 0.93 -3.04
C LEU A 69 -0.38 1.09 -4.22
N ALA A 70 -1.01 -0.02 -4.66
CA ALA A 70 -1.98 -0.01 -5.75
C ALA A 70 -3.20 0.86 -5.45
N THR A 71 -3.78 0.73 -4.25
CA THR A 71 -4.97 1.49 -3.85
C THR A 71 -4.70 3.00 -3.86
N SER A 72 -3.57 3.44 -3.32
CA SER A 72 -3.19 4.85 -3.31
C SER A 72 -2.95 5.36 -4.73
N SER A 73 -2.23 4.60 -5.56
CA SER A 73 -1.98 4.95 -6.96
C SER A 73 -3.27 5.09 -7.76
N LEU A 74 -4.19 4.12 -7.66
CA LEU A 74 -5.48 4.18 -8.35
C LEU A 74 -6.33 5.36 -7.89
N ARG A 75 -6.32 5.69 -6.60
CA ARG A 75 -7.05 6.86 -6.10
C ARG A 75 -6.49 8.18 -6.62
N MET A 76 -5.17 8.30 -6.77
CA MET A 76 -4.55 9.47 -7.42
C MET A 76 -4.91 9.57 -8.90
N LEU A 77 -5.19 8.43 -9.56
CA LEU A 77 -5.68 8.36 -10.94
C LEU A 77 -7.21 8.54 -11.07
N GLY A 78 -7.92 8.85 -9.97
CA GLY A 78 -9.35 9.15 -10.01
C GLY A 78 -10.29 7.96 -9.79
N TYR A 79 -9.78 6.78 -9.41
CA TYR A 79 -10.61 5.62 -9.08
C TYR A 79 -11.05 5.64 -7.61
N ASP A 80 -12.10 6.38 -7.29
CA ASP A 80 -12.60 6.56 -5.91
C ASP A 80 -13.31 5.30 -5.34
N ASN A 81 -13.67 4.37 -6.21
CA ASN A 81 -14.37 3.12 -5.90
C ASN A 81 -13.44 1.98 -5.45
N VAL A 82 -12.12 2.22 -5.35
CA VAL A 82 -11.13 1.19 -5.02
C VAL A 82 -10.99 1.02 -3.51
N LEU A 83 -11.13 -0.21 -3.07
CA LEU A 83 -10.90 -0.68 -1.71
C LEU A 83 -9.83 -1.77 -1.71
N ALA A 84 -9.15 -1.99 -0.59
CA ALA A 84 -8.23 -3.10 -0.46
C ALA A 84 -8.71 -4.13 0.54
N TYR A 85 -8.21 -5.35 0.36
CA TYR A 85 -8.26 -6.44 1.33
C TYR A 85 -6.84 -6.66 1.89
N PRO A 86 -6.48 -6.01 3.01
CA PRO A 86 -5.13 -6.05 3.57
C PRO A 86 -4.63 -7.42 4.02
N PRO A 87 -5.48 -8.36 4.55
CA PRO A 87 -5.02 -9.70 4.83
C PRO A 87 -4.48 -10.41 3.59
N GLY A 88 -4.99 -10.05 2.41
CA GLY A 88 -4.52 -10.54 1.12
C GLY A 88 -4.63 -12.06 0.96
N TRP A 89 -3.79 -12.59 0.10
CA TRP A 89 -3.73 -14.02 -0.16
C TRP A 89 -3.46 -14.87 1.09
N ASN A 90 -2.59 -14.39 1.96
CA ASN A 90 -2.29 -15.11 3.21
C ASN A 90 -3.54 -15.25 4.09
N GLY A 91 -4.26 -14.15 4.33
CA GLY A 91 -5.49 -14.21 5.13
C GLY A 91 -6.61 -15.02 4.48
N TRP A 92 -6.69 -15.01 3.15
CA TRP A 92 -7.64 -15.83 2.39
C TRP A 92 -7.38 -17.33 2.58
N THR A 93 -6.13 -17.76 2.40
CA THR A 93 -5.74 -19.17 2.53
C THR A 93 -5.74 -19.65 3.97
N GLU A 94 -5.37 -18.79 4.94
CA GLU A 94 -5.44 -19.11 6.38
C GLU A 94 -6.89 -19.30 6.84
N ALA A 95 -7.83 -18.57 6.27
CA ALA A 95 -9.26 -18.77 6.51
C ALA A 95 -9.84 -20.03 5.84
N GLY A 96 -9.04 -20.74 5.03
CA GLY A 96 -9.47 -21.96 4.32
C GLY A 96 -10.41 -21.70 3.15
N GLU A 97 -10.40 -20.48 2.60
CA GLU A 97 -11.28 -20.07 1.51
C GLU A 97 -10.87 -20.69 0.16
N PRO A 98 -11.83 -20.82 -0.81
CA PRO A 98 -11.58 -21.47 -2.09
C PRO A 98 -10.48 -20.78 -2.91
N VAL A 99 -9.67 -21.59 -3.59
CA VAL A 99 -8.57 -21.18 -4.45
C VAL A 99 -8.84 -21.63 -5.87
N SER A 100 -8.57 -20.77 -6.85
CA SER A 100 -8.60 -21.07 -8.28
C SER A 100 -7.20 -20.99 -8.88
N THR A 101 -6.99 -21.75 -9.97
CA THR A 101 -5.86 -21.61 -10.89
C THR A 101 -6.35 -21.28 -12.31
N GLU A 102 -7.66 -21.09 -12.48
CA GLU A 102 -8.27 -20.73 -13.76
C GLU A 102 -8.23 -19.21 -13.90
N ALA A 103 -7.44 -18.73 -14.88
CA ALA A 103 -7.30 -17.29 -15.12
C ALA A 103 -8.64 -16.65 -15.48
N ALA A 104 -9.01 -15.60 -14.77
CA ALA A 104 -10.17 -14.80 -15.12
C ALA A 104 -9.86 -13.92 -16.34
N THR A 105 -10.79 -13.93 -17.32
CA THR A 105 -10.76 -12.95 -18.42
C THR A 105 -11.41 -11.67 -17.94
N GLY A 106 -10.60 -10.62 -17.71
CA GLY A 106 -11.13 -9.29 -17.35
C GLY A 106 -11.97 -8.69 -18.48
N GLU A 107 -12.97 -7.92 -18.11
CA GLU A 107 -13.70 -7.05 -19.03
C GLU A 107 -12.86 -5.80 -19.34
N THR A 108 -13.26 -5.05 -20.36
CA THR A 108 -12.66 -3.74 -20.70
C THR A 108 -13.65 -2.65 -20.37
N TYR A 109 -13.17 -1.61 -19.69
CA TYR A 109 -13.94 -0.48 -19.21
C TYR A 109 -13.43 0.84 -19.79
N GLU A 110 -14.26 1.86 -19.74
CA GLU A 110 -13.84 3.22 -20.07
C GLU A 110 -12.92 3.77 -18.97
N VAL A 111 -11.73 4.26 -19.37
CA VAL A 111 -10.79 4.88 -18.42
C VAL A 111 -11.27 6.30 -18.11
N PRO A 112 -11.36 6.69 -16.83
CA PRO A 112 -11.74 8.06 -16.46
C PRO A 112 -10.77 9.10 -17.03
N GLU A 113 -11.21 10.35 -17.13
CA GLU A 113 -10.33 11.45 -17.52
C GLU A 113 -9.26 11.67 -16.43
N ILE A 114 -8.01 11.50 -16.78
CA ILE A 114 -6.86 11.64 -15.87
C ILE A 114 -5.97 12.77 -16.38
N ALA A 115 -5.58 13.69 -15.50
CA ALA A 115 -4.61 14.73 -15.84
C ALA A 115 -3.29 14.07 -16.30
N PRO A 116 -2.73 14.45 -17.47
CA PRO A 116 -1.54 13.79 -18.03
C PRO A 116 -0.34 13.77 -17.07
N GLU A 117 -0.15 14.85 -16.32
CA GLU A 117 0.93 14.97 -15.35
C GLU A 117 0.77 13.98 -14.19
N MET A 118 -0.46 13.79 -13.71
CA MET A 118 -0.76 12.82 -12.65
C MET A 118 -0.57 11.39 -13.17
N TYR A 119 -1.06 11.09 -14.37
CA TYR A 119 -0.82 9.79 -15.00
C TYR A 119 0.66 9.49 -15.11
N THR A 120 1.44 10.43 -15.64
CA THR A 120 2.90 10.27 -15.80
C THR A 120 3.56 10.01 -14.45
N ALA A 121 3.31 10.84 -13.45
CA ALA A 121 3.95 10.71 -12.14
C ALA A 121 3.60 9.37 -11.45
N VAL A 122 2.34 8.94 -11.50
CA VAL A 122 1.92 7.67 -10.92
C VAL A 122 2.45 6.47 -11.71
N ASN A 123 2.43 6.54 -13.05
CA ASN A 123 2.95 5.46 -13.88
C ASN A 123 4.47 5.31 -13.75
N ASP A 124 5.20 6.41 -13.69
CA ASP A 124 6.65 6.40 -13.45
C ASP A 124 6.95 5.77 -12.08
N PHE A 125 6.21 6.15 -11.04
CA PHE A 125 6.31 5.50 -9.72
C PHE A 125 6.10 3.99 -9.85
N LEU A 126 4.97 3.54 -10.42
CA LEU A 126 4.62 2.12 -10.50
C LEU A 126 5.66 1.28 -11.25
N THR A 127 6.12 1.77 -12.41
CA THR A 127 7.06 1.05 -13.28
C THR A 127 8.48 1.00 -12.72
N THR A 128 8.84 1.93 -11.85
CA THR A 128 10.17 2.02 -11.23
C THR A 128 10.28 1.42 -9.84
N ILE A 129 9.18 0.91 -9.26
CA ILE A 129 9.22 0.25 -7.94
C ILE A 129 10.28 -0.87 -7.94
N PRO A 130 11.30 -0.80 -7.06
CA PRO A 130 12.36 -1.81 -7.00
C PRO A 130 11.87 -3.15 -6.43
N GLU A 131 12.71 -4.17 -6.53
CA GLU A 131 12.54 -5.38 -5.74
C GLU A 131 12.52 -5.02 -4.24
N GLY A 132 11.64 -5.68 -3.46
CA GLY A 132 11.43 -5.32 -2.05
C GLY A 132 10.32 -4.29 -1.85
N TRP A 133 9.73 -3.73 -2.91
CA TRP A 133 8.50 -2.92 -2.86
C TRP A 133 8.61 -1.67 -1.98
N LEU A 134 9.77 -1.01 -1.97
CA LEU A 134 10.07 0.18 -1.16
C LEU A 134 9.93 -0.07 0.36
N SER A 135 10.13 -1.32 0.79
CA SER A 135 10.16 -1.66 2.22
C SER A 135 11.53 -1.36 2.81
N ALA A 136 11.56 -0.70 3.97
CA ALA A 136 12.78 -0.48 4.75
C ALA A 136 13.32 -1.76 5.41
N GLY A 137 12.58 -2.87 5.33
CA GLY A 137 12.95 -4.16 5.87
C GLY A 137 12.30 -4.48 7.23
N ASP A 138 12.96 -5.36 7.97
CA ASP A 138 12.57 -5.75 9.33
C ASP A 138 12.99 -4.72 10.40
N THR A 139 12.58 -4.95 11.64
CA THR A 139 12.86 -4.03 12.76
C THR A 139 14.36 -3.81 12.98
N GLU A 140 15.19 -4.84 12.85
CA GLU A 140 16.65 -4.74 13.03
C GLU A 140 17.28 -3.80 11.99
N LYS A 141 16.89 -3.94 10.72
CA LYS A 141 17.36 -3.06 9.63
C LYS A 141 16.90 -1.63 9.83
N VAL A 142 15.65 -1.43 10.25
CA VAL A 142 15.10 -0.11 10.52
C VAL A 142 15.82 0.55 11.70
N ALA A 143 16.06 -0.17 12.80
CA ALA A 143 16.82 0.35 13.93
C ALA A 143 18.24 0.77 13.51
N ALA A 144 18.94 -0.10 12.77
CA ALA A 144 20.27 0.21 12.25
C ALA A 144 20.29 1.43 11.31
N ALA A 145 19.26 1.60 10.47
CA ALA A 145 19.16 2.75 9.58
C ALA A 145 18.92 4.05 10.35
N ILE A 146 18.10 4.01 11.41
CA ILE A 146 17.88 5.17 12.32
C ILE A 146 19.19 5.54 13.04
N GLU A 147 19.92 4.56 13.57
CA GLU A 147 21.24 4.79 14.18
C GLU A 147 22.26 5.38 13.19
N ALA A 148 22.14 5.02 11.90
CA ALA A 148 22.97 5.57 10.83
C ALA A 148 22.55 6.98 10.37
N GLY A 149 21.47 7.55 10.94
CA GLY A 149 21.02 8.91 10.70
C GLY A 149 19.88 9.06 9.69
N SER A 150 19.14 7.99 9.39
CA SER A 150 17.90 8.10 8.60
C SER A 150 16.88 8.95 9.36
N ALA A 151 16.15 9.81 8.64
CA ALA A 151 15.02 10.52 9.17
C ALA A 151 13.82 9.59 9.35
N VAL A 152 12.95 9.89 10.31
CA VAL A 152 11.79 9.05 10.62
C VAL A 152 10.51 9.86 10.55
N LEU A 153 9.50 9.38 9.81
CA LEU A 153 8.19 10.00 9.71
C LEU A 153 7.11 9.05 10.25
N ASP A 154 6.26 9.59 11.10
CA ASP A 154 5.10 8.87 11.65
C ASP A 154 3.81 9.36 10.97
N VAL A 155 3.21 8.51 10.13
CA VAL A 155 1.96 8.86 9.43
C VAL A 155 0.70 8.51 10.22
N ARG A 156 0.84 8.19 11.52
CA ARG A 156 -0.28 7.99 12.43
C ARG A 156 -0.96 9.32 12.78
N THR A 157 -2.12 9.23 13.41
CA THR A 157 -2.82 10.40 13.92
C THR A 157 -2.06 11.04 15.09
N PRO A 158 -2.22 12.36 15.35
CA PRO A 158 -1.57 13.03 16.48
C PRO A 158 -1.84 12.36 17.85
N PRO A 159 -3.06 11.88 18.18
CA PRO A 159 -3.25 11.12 19.41
C PRO A 159 -2.43 9.83 19.51
N GLU A 160 -2.32 9.05 18.41
CA GLU A 160 -1.49 7.84 18.40
C GLU A 160 0.01 8.17 18.57
N TYR A 161 0.46 9.30 18.01
CA TYR A 161 1.82 9.79 18.20
C TYR A 161 2.07 10.23 19.64
N ALA A 162 1.13 10.94 20.25
CA ALA A 162 1.23 11.40 21.63
C ALA A 162 1.30 10.24 22.66
N ASP A 163 0.73 9.09 22.34
CA ASP A 163 0.80 7.87 23.16
C ASP A 163 2.19 7.19 23.12
N GLY A 164 3.06 7.60 22.18
CA GLY A 164 4.42 7.10 22.02
C GLY A 164 4.79 6.91 20.56
N PHE A 165 6.05 7.12 20.21
CA PHE A 165 6.56 7.08 18.84
C PHE A 165 7.99 6.50 18.78
N ILE A 166 8.40 6.04 17.60
CA ILE A 166 9.77 5.61 17.33
C ILE A 166 10.71 6.80 17.49
N PRO A 167 11.85 6.68 18.21
CA PRO A 167 12.74 7.79 18.50
C PRO A 167 13.06 8.64 17.27
N THR A 168 13.13 9.97 17.48
CA THR A 168 13.38 10.99 16.44
C THR A 168 12.27 11.19 15.41
N ALA A 169 11.17 10.42 15.45
CA ALA A 169 10.10 10.55 14.47
C ALA A 169 9.40 11.91 14.50
N VAL A 170 9.12 12.44 13.31
CA VAL A 170 8.26 13.61 13.13
C VAL A 170 6.87 13.13 12.71
N ASN A 171 5.82 13.62 13.39
CA ASN A 171 4.45 13.26 13.01
C ASN A 171 4.01 14.01 11.74
N THR A 172 3.71 13.25 10.71
CA THR A 172 3.20 13.72 9.40
C THR A 172 1.95 12.93 9.03
N PRO A 173 0.80 13.20 9.64
CA PRO A 173 -0.39 12.38 9.49
C PRO A 173 -0.73 12.14 8.02
N LEU A 174 -1.03 10.89 7.64
CA LEU A 174 -1.25 10.45 6.26
C LEU A 174 -2.12 11.42 5.43
N ARG A 175 -3.20 11.95 6.03
CA ARG A 175 -4.14 12.85 5.33
C ARG A 175 -3.61 14.27 5.15
N GLU A 176 -2.51 14.59 5.78
CA GLU A 176 -1.94 15.92 5.84
C GLU A 176 -0.53 15.98 5.19
N ILE A 177 -0.03 14.88 4.64
CA ILE A 177 1.31 14.80 4.04
C ILE A 177 1.65 16.03 3.18
N PRO A 178 0.76 16.52 2.28
CA PRO A 178 1.07 17.69 1.45
C PRO A 178 1.35 18.98 2.26
N THR A 179 0.93 19.06 3.51
CA THR A 179 1.20 20.21 4.38
C THR A 179 2.53 20.11 5.11
N PHE A 180 3.20 18.97 5.04
CA PHE A 180 4.47 18.67 5.71
C PHE A 180 5.65 18.53 4.76
N ILE A 181 5.50 18.84 3.47
CA ILE A 181 6.56 18.66 2.46
C ILE A 181 7.86 19.37 2.81
N ASP A 182 7.80 20.53 3.48
CA ASP A 182 8.97 21.33 3.85
C ASP A 182 9.81 20.71 4.99
N VAL A 183 9.27 19.73 5.72
CA VAL A 183 9.99 19.03 6.80
C VAL A 183 10.55 17.68 6.39
N ILE A 184 10.27 17.22 5.16
CA ILE A 184 10.76 15.96 4.61
C ILE A 184 12.16 16.20 4.04
N PRO A 185 13.23 15.60 4.58
CA PRO A 185 14.57 15.78 4.03
C PRO A 185 14.71 15.08 2.67
N THR A 186 15.49 15.69 1.77
CA THR A 186 15.76 15.15 0.42
C THR A 186 17.18 14.60 0.26
N ASP A 187 18.05 14.83 1.23
CA ASP A 187 19.48 14.51 1.21
C ASP A 187 19.87 13.32 2.10
N THR A 188 18.92 12.73 2.81
CA THR A 188 19.10 11.54 3.62
C THR A 188 17.97 10.54 3.39
N GLN A 189 18.19 9.27 3.73
CA GLN A 189 17.12 8.27 3.70
C GLN A 189 16.03 8.63 4.71
N VAL A 190 14.80 8.47 4.29
CA VAL A 190 13.60 8.65 5.13
C VAL A 190 12.91 7.31 5.33
N ILE A 191 12.62 6.97 6.58
CA ILE A 191 11.82 5.81 6.94
C ILE A 191 10.48 6.30 7.47
N GLU A 192 9.40 5.96 6.76
CA GLU A 192 8.06 6.26 7.26
C GLU A 192 7.40 5.02 7.84
N TYR A 193 6.55 5.19 8.84
CA TYR A 193 5.81 4.12 9.48
C TYR A 193 4.42 4.55 9.93
N CYS A 194 3.57 3.56 10.20
CA CYS A 194 2.29 3.80 10.85
C CYS A 194 2.10 2.88 12.07
N LYS A 195 0.90 2.38 12.32
CA LYS A 195 0.64 1.42 13.40
C LYS A 195 1.07 -0.01 13.01
N SER A 196 0.67 -0.49 11.82
CA SER A 196 0.78 -1.90 11.38
C SER A 196 1.12 -2.06 9.89
N GLY A 197 1.67 -1.05 9.23
CA GLY A 197 2.10 -1.05 7.83
C GLY A 197 1.04 -0.60 6.82
N TRP A 198 -0.26 -0.72 7.11
CA TRP A 198 -1.30 -0.40 6.14
C TRP A 198 -1.30 1.08 5.69
N ARG A 199 -1.31 2.04 6.63
CA ARG A 199 -1.26 3.47 6.28
C ARG A 199 0.08 3.85 5.65
N ALA A 200 1.16 3.21 6.07
CA ALA A 200 2.48 3.35 5.48
C ALA A 200 2.46 2.98 3.99
N SER A 201 1.90 1.83 3.62
CA SER A 201 1.78 1.44 2.21
C SER A 201 0.91 2.40 1.37
N LEU A 202 -0.02 3.14 1.97
CA LEU A 202 -0.78 4.20 1.29
C LEU A 202 0.03 5.49 1.14
N ALA A 203 0.95 5.77 2.06
CA ALA A 203 1.75 7.00 2.07
C ALA A 203 2.88 6.98 1.03
N ILE A 204 3.52 5.84 0.81
CA ILE A 204 4.66 5.69 -0.11
C ILE A 204 4.40 6.27 -1.51
N PRO A 205 3.31 5.91 -2.23
CA PRO A 205 3.05 6.48 -3.54
C PRO A 205 2.89 8.01 -3.51
N ILE A 206 2.32 8.55 -2.42
CA ILE A 206 2.14 10.01 -2.27
C ILE A 206 3.50 10.69 -2.17
N TYR A 207 4.43 10.18 -1.35
CA TYR A 207 5.77 10.75 -1.24
C TYR A 207 6.51 10.72 -2.58
N HIS A 208 6.51 9.59 -3.27
CA HIS A 208 7.22 9.43 -4.53
C HIS A 208 6.63 10.32 -5.64
N VAL A 209 5.30 10.42 -5.76
CA VAL A 209 4.64 11.34 -6.70
C VAL A 209 4.94 12.81 -6.40
N LEU A 210 5.19 13.16 -5.12
CA LEU A 210 5.65 14.48 -4.70
C LEU A 210 7.17 14.70 -4.91
N GLY A 211 7.91 13.70 -5.40
CA GLY A 211 9.34 13.78 -5.70
C GLY A 211 10.29 13.37 -4.56
N PHE A 212 9.77 12.70 -3.52
CA PHE A 212 10.60 12.18 -2.41
C PHE A 212 10.97 10.70 -2.64
N ASP A 213 11.88 10.45 -3.57
CA ASP A 213 12.32 9.09 -3.94
C ASP A 213 13.16 8.39 -2.85
N ASN A 214 13.60 9.14 -1.83
CA ASN A 214 14.37 8.67 -0.68
C ASN A 214 13.52 8.12 0.46
N VAL A 215 12.18 8.03 0.30
CA VAL A 215 11.27 7.53 1.32
C VAL A 215 11.04 6.03 1.15
N LEU A 216 11.30 5.27 2.24
CA LEU A 216 11.00 3.84 2.36
C LEU A 216 10.01 3.62 3.50
N GLY A 217 9.13 2.64 3.34
CA GLY A 217 8.14 2.32 4.36
C GLY A 217 8.55 1.16 5.27
N TYR A 218 8.37 1.32 6.56
CA TYR A 218 8.52 0.24 7.51
C TYR A 218 7.23 -0.55 7.63
N SER A 219 7.16 -1.70 6.95
CA SER A 219 5.94 -2.52 6.87
C SER A 219 5.51 -3.12 8.22
N GLY A 220 6.45 -3.42 9.13
CA GLY A 220 6.18 -3.86 10.50
C GLY A 220 5.63 -2.74 11.38
N SER A 221 6.05 -1.52 11.11
CA SER A 221 5.58 -0.30 11.76
C SER A 221 5.69 -0.33 13.29
N TYR A 222 4.90 0.51 13.98
CA TYR A 222 4.97 0.69 15.42
C TYR A 222 4.73 -0.59 16.23
N LEU A 223 3.83 -1.47 15.77
CA LEU A 223 3.58 -2.73 16.48
C LEU A 223 4.79 -3.64 16.46
N ALA A 224 5.42 -3.88 15.30
CA ALA A 224 6.61 -4.72 15.25
C ALA A 224 7.81 -4.10 15.99
N TRP A 225 7.91 -2.75 16.01
CA TRP A 225 8.90 -2.03 16.78
C TRP A 225 8.77 -2.28 18.27
N THR A 226 7.54 -2.13 18.81
CA THR A 226 7.27 -2.37 20.24
C THR A 226 7.34 -3.85 20.63
N ASP A 227 6.90 -4.75 19.74
CA ASP A 227 6.98 -6.21 19.97
C ASP A 227 8.43 -6.72 20.02
N ALA A 228 9.35 -6.04 19.30
CA ALA A 228 10.79 -6.29 19.38
C ALA A 228 11.44 -5.74 20.65
N GLY A 229 10.72 -4.94 21.45
CA GLY A 229 11.22 -4.30 22.66
C GLY A 229 12.10 -3.07 22.39
N GLU A 230 12.03 -2.51 21.20
CA GLU A 230 12.78 -1.32 20.82
C GLU A 230 12.27 -0.09 21.57
N PRO A 231 13.15 0.94 21.82
CA PRO A 231 12.79 2.11 22.59
C PRO A 231 11.71 2.95 21.92
N ILE A 232 10.88 3.59 22.75
CA ILE A 232 9.89 4.58 22.30
C ILE A 232 10.09 5.89 23.06
N GLU A 233 9.69 6.99 22.45
CA GLU A 233 9.62 8.32 23.06
C GLU A 233 8.17 8.75 23.21
N THR A 234 7.94 9.71 24.11
CA THR A 234 6.68 10.43 24.28
C THR A 234 6.96 11.93 24.21
N PRO A 235 5.99 12.77 23.77
CA PRO A 235 6.18 14.22 23.68
C PRO A 235 6.54 14.87 25.00
#